data_09a05034b1914e821f7a2b5d441dc3be
#
_entry.id   09a05034b1914e821f7a2b5d441dc3be
#
_cell.length_a   1.000
_cell.length_b   1.000
_cell.length_c   1.000
_cell.angle_alpha   90.00
_cell.angle_beta   90.00
_cell.angle_gamma   90.00
#
_symmetry.space_group_name_H-M   'P 1'
#
loop_
_entity.id
_entity.type
_entity.pdbx_description
1 polymer ?
#
loop_
_entity_poly.entity_id
_entity_poly.type
_entity_poly.pdbx_seq_one_letter_code
_entity_poly.pdbx_strand_id
1 'polypeptide(L)'
;MFEEMKDGLENAMHTHGVAFASFGVTDARATRMHNHLGNVDDAPLDDDHIFRIASMTKPVVSVAALQLIARGDLALDQPMKDILPTLGETQVVRQQGDGLALEPLEQDITLQHLLTHTSGYAYDFHHALISELVAQGKLSGIASNDESFLNAPLVFQPGEDWEYGIGIDWVGKIIEAVSGVNLNQYVQENILQPLDMHHTS
;
A
#
# COMPACT_ATOMS: atom_id res chain seq x y z
N MET A 1 1.11 34.15 -1.90
CA MET A 1 1.61 32.74 -2.03
C MET A 1 0.50 31.74 -1.74
N PHE A 2 -0.09 31.63 -0.52
CA PHE A 2 -1.13 30.63 -0.24
C PHE A 2 -2.46 30.93 -0.98
N GLU A 3 -2.88 32.17 -1.09
CA GLU A 3 -4.04 32.57 -1.89
C GLU A 3 -3.81 32.25 -3.38
N GLU A 4 -2.66 32.54 -3.93
CA GLU A 4 -2.30 32.22 -5.31
C GLU A 4 -2.33 30.70 -5.58
N MET A 5 -1.95 29.87 -4.58
CA MET A 5 -2.08 28.41 -4.67
C MET A 5 -3.55 28.00 -4.72
N LYS A 6 -4.40 28.59 -3.87
CA LYS A 6 -5.84 28.32 -3.86
C LYS A 6 -6.46 28.69 -5.20
N ASP A 7 -6.22 29.90 -5.69
CA ASP A 7 -6.73 30.38 -6.99
C ASP A 7 -6.25 29.47 -8.14
N GLY A 8 -4.99 29.03 -8.09
CA GLY A 8 -4.42 28.10 -9.07
C GLY A 8 -5.11 26.73 -9.06
N LEU A 9 -5.42 26.21 -7.87
CA LEU A 9 -6.16 24.95 -7.72
C LEU A 9 -7.61 25.08 -8.19
N GLU A 10 -8.32 26.15 -7.83
CA GLU A 10 -9.68 26.41 -8.31
C GLU A 10 -9.74 26.49 -9.84
N ASN A 11 -8.78 27.18 -10.47
CA ASN A 11 -8.65 27.23 -11.92
C ASN A 11 -8.40 25.84 -12.55
N ALA A 12 -7.50 25.05 -11.95
CA ALA A 12 -7.21 23.70 -12.41
C ALA A 12 -8.44 22.79 -12.27
N MET A 13 -9.13 22.84 -11.15
CA MET A 13 -10.38 22.09 -10.93
C MET A 13 -11.43 22.43 -11.99
N HIS A 14 -11.66 23.72 -12.25
CA HIS A 14 -12.59 24.15 -13.27
C HIS A 14 -12.19 23.66 -14.68
N THR A 15 -10.89 23.77 -15.00
CA THR A 15 -10.35 23.37 -16.32
C THR A 15 -10.48 21.86 -16.57
N HIS A 16 -10.30 21.06 -15.53
CA HIS A 16 -10.28 19.59 -15.63
C HIS A 16 -11.56 18.91 -15.14
N GLY A 17 -12.59 19.67 -14.80
CA GLY A 17 -13.88 19.14 -14.36
C GLY A 17 -13.82 18.40 -13.01
N VAL A 18 -12.91 18.80 -12.11
CA VAL A 18 -12.84 18.26 -10.75
C VAL A 18 -13.86 18.95 -9.87
N ALA A 19 -14.82 18.19 -9.32
CA ALA A 19 -15.95 18.74 -8.58
C ALA A 19 -15.57 19.27 -7.19
N PHE A 20 -14.62 18.62 -6.52
CA PHE A 20 -14.17 19.00 -5.18
C PHE A 20 -12.74 18.57 -4.91
N ALA A 21 -12.05 19.25 -4.01
CA ALA A 21 -10.72 18.90 -3.52
C ALA A 21 -10.51 19.41 -2.09
N SER A 22 -9.81 18.60 -1.29
CA SER A 22 -9.26 19.03 -0.01
C SER A 22 -7.73 19.04 -0.13
N PHE A 23 -7.09 20.10 0.35
CA PHE A 23 -5.65 20.21 0.31
C PHE A 23 -5.10 20.97 1.52
N GLY A 24 -3.89 20.62 1.92
CA GLY A 24 -3.21 21.23 3.04
C GLY A 24 -1.72 21.43 2.80
N VAL A 25 -1.16 22.39 3.51
CA VAL A 25 0.28 22.57 3.61
C VAL A 25 0.65 22.55 5.08
N THR A 26 1.56 21.66 5.42
CA THR A 26 2.04 21.49 6.80
C THR A 26 3.55 21.49 6.85
N ASP A 27 4.10 21.88 7.98
CA ASP A 27 5.52 21.69 8.32
C ASP A 27 5.64 20.93 9.66
N ALA A 28 6.85 20.75 10.13
CA ALA A 28 7.10 20.03 11.40
C ALA A 28 6.49 20.69 12.65
N ARG A 29 5.92 21.88 12.55
CA ARG A 29 5.41 22.66 13.67
C ARG A 29 3.90 22.88 13.65
N ALA A 30 3.31 23.00 12.45
CA ALA A 30 1.90 23.33 12.32
C ALA A 30 1.37 23.12 10.90
N THR A 31 0.05 22.93 10.78
CA THR A 31 -0.66 23.12 9.52
C THR A 31 -0.65 24.60 9.16
N ARG A 32 -0.07 24.94 8.01
CA ARG A 32 0.08 26.30 7.50
C ARG A 32 -1.11 26.76 6.70
N MET A 33 -1.77 25.82 6.05
CA MET A 33 -2.97 26.03 5.28
C MET A 33 -3.75 24.72 5.21
N HIS A 34 -5.07 24.80 5.35
CA HIS A 34 -6.00 23.73 5.07
C HIS A 34 -7.22 24.34 4.42
N ASN A 35 -7.62 23.83 3.26
CA ASN A 35 -8.76 24.36 2.52
C ASN A 35 -9.54 23.21 1.85
N HIS A 36 -10.84 23.45 1.74
CA HIS A 36 -11.78 22.65 0.98
C HIS A 36 -12.30 23.49 -0.17
N LEU A 37 -12.38 22.90 -1.35
CA LEU A 37 -12.88 23.54 -2.56
C LEU A 37 -13.98 22.66 -3.18
N GLY A 38 -15.01 23.31 -3.68
CA GLY A 38 -16.14 22.65 -4.37
C GLY A 38 -17.17 22.02 -3.44
N ASN A 39 -18.06 21.23 -4.03
CA ASN A 39 -19.20 20.63 -3.35
C ASN A 39 -19.26 19.11 -3.56
N VAL A 40 -19.79 18.41 -2.57
CA VAL A 40 -20.17 17.01 -2.61
C VAL A 40 -21.69 16.94 -2.41
N ASP A 41 -22.43 16.31 -3.34
CA ASP A 41 -23.88 16.19 -3.29
C ASP A 41 -24.61 17.51 -2.97
N ASP A 42 -24.21 18.60 -3.67
CA ASP A 42 -24.73 19.97 -3.53
C ASP A 42 -24.42 20.67 -2.19
N ALA A 43 -23.65 20.06 -1.29
CA ALA A 43 -23.16 20.67 -0.06
C ALA A 43 -21.67 21.04 -0.18
N PRO A 44 -21.22 22.15 0.43
CA PRO A 44 -19.78 22.48 0.47
C PRO A 44 -18.98 21.36 1.10
N LEU A 45 -17.82 21.04 0.51
CA LEU A 45 -16.84 20.12 1.13
C LEU A 45 -16.31 20.75 2.45
N ASP A 46 -16.22 19.97 3.50
CA ASP A 46 -15.75 20.37 4.82
C ASP A 46 -14.87 19.29 5.50
N ASP A 47 -14.48 19.51 6.76
CA ASP A 47 -13.63 18.61 7.54
C ASP A 47 -14.30 17.28 7.92
N ASP A 48 -15.64 17.18 7.84
CA ASP A 48 -16.39 15.97 8.21
C ASP A 48 -16.47 14.94 7.08
N HIS A 49 -16.01 15.29 5.88
CA HIS A 49 -16.04 14.40 4.73
C HIS A 49 -14.94 13.33 4.81
N ILE A 50 -15.32 12.08 4.53
CA ILE A 50 -14.43 10.92 4.57
C ILE A 50 -13.94 10.59 3.16
N PHE A 51 -12.63 10.47 3.00
CA PHE A 51 -11.97 10.11 1.76
C PHE A 51 -11.39 8.69 1.80
N ARG A 52 -11.52 7.97 0.68
CA ARG A 52 -10.75 6.73 0.48
C ARG A 52 -9.30 7.09 0.13
N ILE A 53 -8.39 6.87 1.06
CA ILE A 53 -6.97 7.24 0.89
C ILE A 53 -6.17 6.25 0.04
N ALA A 54 -6.75 5.08 -0.29
CA ALA A 54 -6.13 4.06 -1.13
C ALA A 54 -4.66 3.80 -0.72
N SER A 55 -3.71 3.93 -1.65
CA SER A 55 -2.29 3.65 -1.40
C SER A 55 -1.59 4.60 -0.43
N MET A 56 -2.22 5.68 0.01
CA MET A 56 -1.73 6.48 1.15
C MET A 56 -1.82 5.71 2.49
N THR A 57 -2.47 4.56 2.52
CA THR A 57 -2.42 3.58 3.62
C THR A 57 -1.01 2.97 3.78
N LYS A 58 -0.24 2.83 2.70
CA LYS A 58 1.08 2.19 2.72
C LYS A 58 2.09 2.84 3.68
N PRO A 59 2.24 4.18 3.73
CA PRO A 59 3.06 4.83 4.76
C PRO A 59 2.64 4.47 6.18
N VAL A 60 1.34 4.37 6.47
CA VAL A 60 0.82 4.01 7.81
C VAL A 60 1.24 2.58 8.18
N VAL A 61 1.05 1.62 7.26
CA VAL A 61 1.48 0.22 7.45
C VAL A 61 3.00 0.13 7.59
N SER A 62 3.75 0.91 6.81
CA SER A 62 5.21 0.96 6.92
C SER A 62 5.67 1.50 8.28
N VAL A 63 5.02 2.54 8.82
CA VAL A 63 5.29 3.04 10.18
C VAL A 63 5.00 1.96 11.22
N ALA A 64 3.91 1.20 11.09
CA ALA A 64 3.60 0.09 12.00
C ALA A 64 4.71 -0.97 12.01
N ALA A 65 5.22 -1.36 10.83
CA ALA A 65 6.36 -2.28 10.74
C ALA A 65 7.64 -1.69 11.37
N LEU A 66 7.93 -0.41 11.13
CA LEU A 66 9.08 0.27 11.73
C LEU A 66 8.97 0.39 13.26
N GLN A 67 7.77 0.50 13.83
CA GLN A 67 7.57 0.43 15.27
C GLN A 67 7.95 -0.95 15.82
N LEU A 68 7.58 -2.05 15.14
CA LEU A 68 7.97 -3.41 15.53
C LEU A 68 9.49 -3.62 15.41
N ILE A 69 10.13 -3.06 14.39
CA ILE A 69 11.60 -3.06 14.28
C ILE A 69 12.23 -2.30 15.46
N ALA A 70 11.71 -1.13 15.80
CA ALA A 70 12.24 -0.34 16.92
C ALA A 70 12.08 -1.03 18.28
N ARG A 71 11.10 -1.93 18.43
CA ARG A 71 10.90 -2.78 19.61
C ARG A 71 11.80 -4.03 19.60
N GLY A 72 12.42 -4.37 18.47
CA GLY A 72 13.20 -5.60 18.29
C GLY A 72 12.37 -6.83 17.94
N ASP A 73 11.09 -6.66 17.61
CA ASP A 73 10.17 -7.75 17.23
C ASP A 73 10.36 -8.17 15.77
N LEU A 74 10.92 -7.29 14.93
CA LEU A 74 11.22 -7.49 13.51
C LEU A 74 12.63 -6.96 13.18
N ALA A 75 13.21 -7.46 12.07
CA ALA A 75 14.41 -6.89 11.46
C ALA A 75 14.24 -6.77 9.94
N LEU A 76 14.88 -5.77 9.31
CA LEU A 76 14.76 -5.50 7.88
C LEU A 76 15.26 -6.65 7.01
N ASP A 77 16.35 -7.29 7.40
CA ASP A 77 17.02 -8.37 6.69
C ASP A 77 16.50 -9.77 7.09
N GLN A 78 15.54 -9.85 8.02
CA GLN A 78 14.94 -11.11 8.44
C GLN A 78 14.17 -11.77 7.29
N PRO A 79 14.37 -13.07 7.02
CA PRO A 79 13.53 -13.84 6.11
C PRO A 79 12.09 -13.91 6.60
N MET A 80 11.16 -13.44 5.80
CA MET A 80 9.76 -13.38 6.21
C MET A 80 9.07 -14.74 6.27
N LYS A 81 9.65 -15.78 5.64
CA LYS A 81 9.20 -17.18 5.80
C LYS A 81 9.29 -17.68 7.24
N ASP A 82 10.15 -17.09 8.06
CA ASP A 82 10.28 -17.46 9.47
C ASP A 82 9.08 -17.03 10.31
N ILE A 83 8.32 -16.05 9.81
CA ILE A 83 7.06 -15.55 10.41
C ILE A 83 5.85 -16.10 9.66
N LEU A 84 5.86 -16.02 8.35
CA LEU A 84 4.81 -16.50 7.45
C LEU A 84 5.40 -17.52 6.47
N PRO A 85 5.35 -18.84 6.77
CA PRO A 85 5.96 -19.89 5.94
C PRO A 85 5.55 -19.87 4.46
N THR A 86 4.33 -19.40 4.17
CA THR A 86 3.81 -19.26 2.79
C THR A 86 4.68 -18.35 1.91
N LEU A 87 5.39 -17.38 2.49
CA LEU A 87 6.33 -16.54 1.74
C LEU A 87 7.56 -17.30 1.25
N GLY A 88 7.91 -18.41 1.88
CA GLY A 88 8.97 -19.32 1.41
C GLY A 88 8.51 -20.30 0.32
N GLU A 89 7.22 -20.46 0.13
CA GLU A 89 6.61 -21.31 -0.89
C GLU A 89 6.27 -20.55 -2.18
N THR A 90 6.43 -19.23 -2.18
CA THR A 90 6.19 -18.36 -3.34
C THR A 90 7.14 -18.72 -4.48
N GLN A 91 6.67 -18.58 -5.71
CA GLN A 91 7.44 -18.88 -6.92
C GLN A 91 7.56 -17.63 -7.79
N VAL A 92 8.54 -17.61 -8.68
CA VAL A 92 8.73 -16.56 -9.68
C VAL A 92 8.12 -17.01 -10.99
N VAL A 93 7.26 -16.20 -11.61
CA VAL A 93 6.73 -16.46 -12.96
C VAL A 93 7.66 -15.89 -14.01
N ARG A 94 7.96 -16.70 -15.03
CA ARG A 94 8.78 -16.30 -16.19
C ARG A 94 8.04 -16.62 -17.48
N GLN A 95 8.24 -15.75 -18.49
CA GLN A 95 7.83 -16.07 -19.85
C GLN A 95 8.74 -17.17 -20.41
N GLN A 96 8.16 -18.28 -20.89
CA GLN A 96 8.89 -19.38 -21.51
C GLN A 96 8.23 -19.78 -22.85
N GLY A 97 8.79 -19.27 -23.94
CA GLY A 97 8.16 -19.41 -25.27
C GLY A 97 6.78 -18.75 -25.29
N ASP A 98 5.75 -19.49 -25.72
CA ASP A 98 4.37 -19.02 -25.73
C ASP A 98 3.62 -19.28 -24.41
N GLY A 99 4.32 -19.77 -23.36
CA GLY A 99 3.72 -20.10 -22.07
C GLY A 99 4.42 -19.42 -20.89
N LEU A 100 3.95 -19.78 -19.68
CA LEU A 100 4.53 -19.31 -18.43
C LEU A 100 5.13 -20.51 -17.68
N ALA A 101 6.32 -20.31 -17.10
CA ALA A 101 6.96 -21.23 -16.17
C ALA A 101 7.00 -20.62 -14.77
N LEU A 102 6.97 -21.48 -13.76
CA LEU A 102 7.17 -21.09 -12.35
C LEU A 102 8.51 -21.65 -11.88
N GLU A 103 9.33 -20.79 -11.30
CA GLU A 103 10.65 -21.11 -10.77
C GLU A 103 10.67 -20.92 -9.25
N PRO A 104 11.44 -21.71 -8.50
CA PRO A 104 11.57 -21.50 -7.06
C PRO A 104 12.31 -20.20 -6.76
N LEU A 105 12.17 -19.72 -5.51
CA LEU A 105 12.99 -18.62 -5.02
C LEU A 105 14.47 -19.03 -4.96
N GLU A 106 15.35 -18.14 -5.41
CA GLU A 106 16.81 -18.27 -5.26
C GLU A 106 17.29 -17.66 -3.93
N GLN A 107 16.51 -16.72 -3.38
CA GLN A 107 16.75 -16.10 -2.08
C GLN A 107 15.45 -15.78 -1.37
N ASP A 108 15.53 -15.66 -0.05
CA ASP A 108 14.36 -15.39 0.77
C ASP A 108 13.82 -13.95 0.58
N ILE A 109 12.50 -13.83 0.65
CA ILE A 109 11.84 -12.51 0.75
C ILE A 109 12.11 -11.96 2.16
N THR A 110 12.73 -10.78 2.25
CA THR A 110 12.95 -10.07 3.51
C THR A 110 11.91 -8.96 3.72
N LEU A 111 11.80 -8.46 4.96
CA LEU A 111 10.95 -7.31 5.25
C LEU A 111 11.37 -6.08 4.43
N GLN A 112 12.67 -5.88 4.23
CA GLN A 112 13.19 -4.80 3.38
C GLN A 112 12.67 -4.91 1.95
N HIS A 113 12.71 -6.10 1.36
CA HIS A 113 12.20 -6.31 0.00
C HIS A 113 10.72 -5.93 -0.14
N LEU A 114 9.89 -6.28 0.86
CA LEU A 114 8.46 -5.94 0.86
C LEU A 114 8.23 -4.44 1.01
N LEU A 115 8.93 -3.78 1.95
CA LEU A 115 8.78 -2.35 2.23
C LEU A 115 9.27 -1.45 1.07
N THR A 116 10.26 -1.91 0.30
CA THR A 116 10.86 -1.12 -0.78
C THR A 116 10.35 -1.48 -2.17
N HIS A 117 9.37 -2.38 -2.28
CA HIS A 117 8.86 -2.89 -3.56
C HIS A 117 9.92 -3.58 -4.43
N THR A 118 10.89 -4.23 -3.80
CA THR A 118 11.93 -5.02 -4.48
C THR A 118 11.77 -6.53 -4.28
N SER A 119 10.61 -6.96 -3.76
CA SER A 119 10.33 -8.37 -3.53
C SER A 119 9.98 -9.16 -4.79
N GLY A 120 9.58 -8.49 -5.85
CA GLY A 120 9.06 -9.12 -7.08
C GLY A 120 7.54 -9.26 -7.12
N TYR A 121 6.81 -8.94 -6.06
CA TYR A 121 5.35 -8.85 -6.11
C TYR A 121 4.91 -7.66 -6.98
N ALA A 122 3.88 -7.86 -7.81
CA ALA A 122 3.31 -6.84 -8.68
C ALA A 122 1.79 -6.76 -8.54
N TYR A 123 1.19 -5.65 -8.95
CA TYR A 123 -0.25 -5.53 -9.12
C TYR A 123 -0.69 -5.98 -10.51
N ASP A 124 -1.90 -6.55 -10.61
CA ASP A 124 -2.52 -6.98 -11.85
C ASP A 124 -2.75 -5.84 -12.86
N PHE A 125 -3.04 -4.64 -12.39
CA PHE A 125 -3.21 -3.45 -13.22
C PHE A 125 -1.88 -2.76 -13.62
N HIS A 126 -0.74 -3.24 -13.11
CA HIS A 126 0.60 -2.68 -13.37
C HIS A 126 1.47 -3.61 -14.21
N HIS A 127 1.37 -4.93 -14.00
CA HIS A 127 2.27 -5.88 -14.63
C HIS A 127 1.55 -6.87 -15.54
N ALA A 128 1.99 -6.96 -16.81
CA ALA A 128 1.31 -7.72 -17.86
C ALA A 128 1.14 -9.22 -17.54
N LEU A 129 2.16 -9.88 -16.96
CA LEU A 129 2.06 -11.30 -16.61
C LEU A 129 1.02 -11.56 -15.50
N ILE A 130 0.96 -10.68 -14.49
CA ILE A 130 -0.03 -10.81 -13.42
C ILE A 130 -1.43 -10.53 -13.96
N SER A 131 -1.59 -9.50 -14.81
CA SER A 131 -2.85 -9.20 -15.51
C SER A 131 -3.34 -10.40 -16.32
N GLU A 132 -2.44 -11.09 -17.03
CA GLU A 132 -2.75 -12.28 -17.80
C GLU A 132 -3.22 -13.46 -16.92
N LEU A 133 -2.56 -13.70 -15.79
CA LEU A 133 -2.97 -14.73 -14.83
C LEU A 133 -4.36 -14.46 -14.26
N VAL A 134 -4.67 -13.20 -13.97
CA VAL A 134 -6.02 -12.79 -13.52
C VAL A 134 -7.04 -12.96 -14.64
N ALA A 135 -6.75 -12.54 -15.86
CA ALA A 135 -7.64 -12.69 -17.01
C ALA A 135 -7.93 -14.16 -17.34
N GLN A 136 -6.97 -15.07 -17.10
CA GLN A 136 -7.13 -16.51 -17.24
C GLN A 136 -7.85 -17.19 -16.06
N GLY A 137 -8.23 -16.42 -15.02
CA GLY A 137 -8.86 -16.97 -13.80
C GLY A 137 -7.93 -17.83 -12.93
N LYS A 138 -6.61 -17.71 -13.12
CA LYS A 138 -5.60 -18.45 -12.36
C LYS A 138 -5.18 -17.72 -11.07
N LEU A 139 -5.50 -16.45 -10.98
CA LEU A 139 -5.23 -15.57 -9.85
C LEU A 139 -6.41 -14.62 -9.64
N SER A 140 -6.73 -14.29 -8.40
CA SER A 140 -7.67 -13.20 -8.10
C SER A 140 -6.98 -11.85 -8.24
N GLY A 141 -7.67 -10.88 -8.82
CA GLY A 141 -7.18 -9.50 -8.88
C GLY A 141 -7.32 -8.79 -7.52
N ILE A 142 -6.58 -7.70 -7.34
CA ILE A 142 -6.63 -6.89 -6.11
C ILE A 142 -8.04 -6.33 -5.79
N ALA A 143 -8.89 -6.18 -6.81
CA ALA A 143 -10.27 -5.75 -6.65
C ALA A 143 -11.23 -6.87 -6.22
N SER A 144 -10.76 -8.11 -6.07
CA SER A 144 -11.57 -9.21 -5.53
C SER A 144 -11.89 -8.97 -4.05
N ASN A 145 -13.00 -9.57 -3.59
CA ASN A 145 -13.40 -9.48 -2.18
C ASN A 145 -12.75 -10.55 -1.29
N ASP A 146 -11.71 -11.20 -1.77
CA ASP A 146 -10.97 -12.24 -1.05
C ASP A 146 -9.47 -11.94 -1.05
N GLU A 147 -8.74 -12.55 -0.14
CA GLU A 147 -7.29 -12.33 0.01
C GLU A 147 -6.46 -13.23 -0.92
N SER A 148 -7.07 -13.98 -1.85
CA SER A 148 -6.34 -14.90 -2.71
C SER A 148 -5.40 -14.20 -3.71
N PHE A 149 -5.56 -12.89 -3.94
CA PHE A 149 -4.59 -12.09 -4.68
C PHE A 149 -3.18 -12.11 -4.04
N LEU A 150 -3.08 -12.37 -2.74
CA LEU A 150 -1.79 -12.54 -2.04
C LEU A 150 -1.01 -13.76 -2.55
N ASN A 151 -1.67 -14.76 -3.15
CA ASN A 151 -1.01 -15.93 -3.73
C ASN A 151 -0.34 -15.64 -5.09
N ALA A 152 -0.25 -14.38 -5.50
CA ALA A 152 0.43 -14.01 -6.74
C ALA A 152 1.89 -14.47 -6.74
N PRO A 153 2.38 -15.01 -7.86
CA PRO A 153 3.80 -15.26 -8.03
C PRO A 153 4.58 -13.94 -8.16
N LEU A 154 5.87 -14.00 -7.90
CA LEU A 154 6.78 -12.89 -8.16
C LEU A 154 7.06 -12.77 -9.66
N VAL A 155 7.38 -11.58 -10.14
CA VAL A 155 7.76 -11.33 -11.53
C VAL A 155 9.28 -11.27 -11.74
N PHE A 156 10.05 -11.22 -10.66
CA PHE A 156 11.51 -11.36 -10.61
C PHE A 156 11.95 -11.88 -9.24
N GLN A 157 13.20 -12.31 -9.09
CA GLN A 157 13.75 -12.78 -7.82
C GLN A 157 13.86 -11.61 -6.83
N PRO A 158 13.60 -11.84 -5.51
CA PRO A 158 13.70 -10.78 -4.51
C PRO A 158 15.03 -10.03 -4.59
N GLY A 159 14.97 -8.69 -4.64
CA GLY A 159 16.13 -7.82 -4.70
C GLY A 159 16.71 -7.56 -6.10
N GLU A 160 16.23 -8.23 -7.16
CA GLU A 160 16.75 -8.03 -8.51
C GLU A 160 16.30 -6.70 -9.15
N ASP A 161 15.07 -6.28 -8.90
CA ASP A 161 14.47 -5.12 -9.56
C ASP A 161 13.44 -4.44 -8.63
N TRP A 162 12.76 -3.44 -9.14
CA TRP A 162 11.69 -2.70 -8.46
C TRP A 162 10.38 -2.82 -9.24
N GLU A 163 9.31 -3.22 -8.55
CA GLU A 163 7.96 -3.27 -9.11
C GLU A 163 6.93 -2.92 -8.04
N TYR A 164 6.07 -1.95 -8.35
CA TYR A 164 4.99 -1.57 -7.45
C TYR A 164 3.93 -2.67 -7.34
N GLY A 165 3.74 -3.20 -6.15
CA GLY A 165 2.86 -4.35 -5.96
C GLY A 165 2.40 -4.56 -4.51
N ILE A 166 1.90 -5.77 -4.26
CA ILE A 166 1.27 -6.19 -3.01
C ILE A 166 2.24 -6.44 -1.84
N GLY A 167 3.50 -5.97 -1.93
CA GLY A 167 4.48 -6.16 -0.85
C GLY A 167 4.01 -5.60 0.49
N ILE A 168 3.39 -4.41 0.50
CA ILE A 168 2.90 -3.78 1.74
C ILE A 168 1.65 -4.49 2.28
N ASP A 169 0.87 -5.15 1.44
CA ASP A 169 -0.26 -5.99 1.88
C ASP A 169 0.28 -7.18 2.70
N TRP A 170 1.37 -7.82 2.25
CA TRP A 170 2.09 -8.83 3.02
C TRP A 170 2.70 -8.28 4.31
N VAL A 171 3.20 -7.05 4.32
CA VAL A 171 3.67 -6.39 5.56
C VAL A 171 2.52 -6.29 6.57
N GLY A 172 1.30 -6.00 6.12
CA GLY A 172 0.10 -6.04 6.96
C GLY A 172 -0.08 -7.40 7.65
N LYS A 173 0.03 -8.50 6.89
CA LYS A 173 -0.07 -9.88 7.44
C LYS A 173 1.08 -10.21 8.41
N ILE A 174 2.27 -9.71 8.16
CA ILE A 174 3.41 -9.87 9.06
C ILE A 174 3.16 -9.14 10.38
N ILE A 175 2.63 -7.92 10.34
CA ILE A 175 2.27 -7.15 11.53
C ILE A 175 1.22 -7.92 12.35
N GLU A 176 0.18 -8.48 11.72
CA GLU A 176 -0.82 -9.31 12.40
C GLU A 176 -0.20 -10.52 13.08
N ALA A 177 0.68 -11.24 12.38
CA ALA A 177 1.34 -12.44 12.90
C ALA A 177 2.26 -12.15 14.10
N VAL A 178 3.00 -11.04 14.05
CA VAL A 178 3.96 -10.66 15.12
C VAL A 178 3.25 -10.02 16.31
N SER A 179 2.26 -9.16 16.07
CA SER A 179 1.56 -8.45 17.15
C SER A 179 0.46 -9.28 17.82
N GLY A 180 -0.06 -10.30 17.14
CA GLY A 180 -1.18 -11.11 17.64
C GLY A 180 -2.54 -10.43 17.56
N VAL A 181 -2.65 -9.25 16.94
CA VAL A 181 -3.89 -8.52 16.71
C VAL A 181 -4.07 -8.23 15.22
N ASN A 182 -5.30 -7.97 14.77
CA ASN A 182 -5.50 -7.59 13.36
C ASN A 182 -4.88 -6.22 13.05
N LEU A 183 -4.59 -5.99 11.76
CA LEU A 183 -3.89 -4.77 11.32
C LEU A 183 -4.63 -3.49 11.70
N ASN A 184 -5.96 -3.47 11.58
CA ASN A 184 -6.76 -2.30 11.94
C ASN A 184 -6.61 -1.97 13.43
N GLN A 185 -6.71 -2.96 14.30
CA GLN A 185 -6.52 -2.76 15.74
C GLN A 185 -5.11 -2.25 16.05
N TYR A 186 -4.07 -2.84 15.44
CA TYR A 186 -2.69 -2.38 15.63
C TYR A 186 -2.51 -0.91 15.24
N VAL A 187 -3.00 -0.55 14.05
CA VAL A 187 -2.89 0.81 13.52
C VAL A 187 -3.67 1.81 14.37
N GLN A 188 -4.90 1.45 14.78
CA GLN A 188 -5.71 2.29 15.65
C GLN A 188 -4.99 2.58 16.98
N GLU A 189 -4.53 1.55 17.67
CA GLU A 189 -3.96 1.69 19.03
C GLU A 189 -2.56 2.34 19.03
N ASN A 190 -1.74 2.07 18.00
CA ASN A 190 -0.33 2.46 18.00
C ASN A 190 -0.01 3.68 17.13
N ILE A 191 -0.92 4.10 16.22
CA ILE A 191 -0.67 5.21 15.29
C ILE A 191 -1.80 6.24 15.34
N LEU A 192 -3.04 5.83 15.03
CA LEU A 192 -4.12 6.80 14.80
C LEU A 192 -4.58 7.47 16.10
N GLN A 193 -4.86 6.69 17.15
CA GLN A 193 -5.25 7.26 18.46
C GLN A 193 -4.17 8.14 19.09
N PRO A 194 -2.87 7.73 19.12
CA PRO A 194 -1.81 8.61 19.63
C PRO A 194 -1.64 9.94 18.85
N LEU A 195 -2.11 9.98 17.60
CA LEU A 195 -2.06 11.17 16.73
C LEU A 195 -3.39 11.93 16.66
N ASP A 196 -4.38 11.58 17.49
CA ASP A 196 -5.74 12.15 17.48
C ASP A 196 -6.45 12.03 16.11
N MET A 197 -6.11 11.01 15.30
CA MET A 197 -6.70 10.76 13.98
C MET A 197 -8.02 9.96 14.10
N HIS A 198 -9.01 10.50 14.79
CA HIS A 198 -10.25 9.79 15.18
C HIS A 198 -11.18 9.49 14.00
N HIS A 199 -11.02 10.15 12.87
CA HIS A 199 -11.83 9.97 11.65
C HIS A 199 -11.13 9.12 10.59
N THR A 200 -10.04 8.42 10.96
CA THR A 200 -9.29 7.50 10.08
C THR A 200 -9.45 6.07 10.55
N SER A 201 -9.76 5.14 9.62
CA SER A 201 -9.95 3.71 9.90
C SER A 201 -9.45 2.84 8.73
#